data_c7e7e61558bfeeb2cc5db4332c955a74
#
_entry.id   c7e7e61558bfeeb2cc5db4332c955a74
#
_cell.length_a   1.000
_cell.length_b   1.000
_cell.length_c   1.000
_cell.angle_alpha   90.00
_cell.angle_beta   90.00
_cell.angle_gamma   90.00
#
_symmetry.space_group_name_H-M   'P 1'
#
loop_
_entity.id
_entity.type
_entity.pdbx_description
1 polymer ?
#
loop_
_entity_poly.entity_id
_entity_poly.type
_entity_poly.pdbx_seq_one_letter_code
_entity_poly.pdbx_strand_id
1 'polypeptide(L)'
;MPPIRKLSRVLLTAAVAGLAVVGLVWLVAWRSPPFYHAPPATLPVPILSMARYDSLSQSHPRPYLVRAQDSSGALLLFGASHTRDPSDPQLARLRREWNAFHPTAAVVEGRLGFLLPYLMDPVEEYGEMGAAAALARASGLPLYTWEPAREWEIARMLDSFPAKRVALYYVLRPYFSQLRFGRPADPDGFVEEYRRKRTRYPGLEGTLPSMAAIDSLWARDFAGRPGWRETSDEYGLPGYLHDLFARSNALRDEHLAAVLLDLVDRGERVFAVAGSSHAVKLDAALHAALESGPGRGPTGR
;
A
#
# COMPACT_ATOMS: atom_id res chain seq x y z
N MET A 1 19.17 44.38 -40.45
CA MET A 1 18.23 43.45 -39.83
C MET A 1 18.56 42.01 -40.22
N PRO A 2 19.26 41.29 -39.46
CA PRO A 2 19.00 39.84 -39.29
C PRO A 2 19.53 39.27 -38.00
N PRO A 3 18.79 39.24 -36.90
CA PRO A 3 19.05 38.20 -35.93
C PRO A 3 17.80 37.37 -35.57
N ILE A 4 16.59 37.82 -35.98
CA ILE A 4 15.33 37.21 -35.56
C ILE A 4 15.19 35.75 -36.04
N ARG A 5 15.57 35.45 -37.26
CA ARG A 5 15.51 34.08 -37.82
C ARG A 5 16.51 33.10 -37.22
N LYS A 6 17.65 33.54 -36.74
CA LYS A 6 18.62 32.68 -36.02
C LYS A 6 18.12 32.39 -34.60
N LEU A 7 17.58 33.39 -33.92
CA LEU A 7 17.03 33.26 -32.58
C LEU A 7 15.83 32.28 -32.56
N SER A 8 14.93 32.39 -33.56
CA SER A 8 13.77 31.48 -33.66
C SER A 8 14.19 30.02 -33.91
N ARG A 9 15.24 29.78 -34.73
CA ARG A 9 15.77 28.43 -34.90
C ARG A 9 16.40 27.86 -33.64
N VAL A 10 17.18 28.65 -32.92
CA VAL A 10 17.78 28.21 -31.66
C VAL A 10 16.70 27.87 -30.61
N LEU A 11 15.67 28.71 -30.46
CA LEU A 11 14.55 28.46 -29.56
C LEU A 11 13.77 27.20 -29.99
N LEU A 12 13.53 26.99 -31.27
CA LEU A 12 12.85 25.79 -31.76
C LEU A 12 13.66 24.51 -31.48
N THR A 13 14.98 24.56 -31.74
CA THR A 13 15.86 23.41 -31.47
C THR A 13 15.91 23.10 -29.98
N ALA A 14 16.00 24.13 -29.10
CA ALA A 14 15.95 23.96 -27.66
C ALA A 14 14.62 23.37 -27.19
N ALA A 15 13.50 23.82 -27.75
CA ALA A 15 12.17 23.28 -27.45
C ALA A 15 12.05 21.80 -27.88
N VAL A 16 12.49 21.44 -29.08
CA VAL A 16 12.48 20.05 -29.56
C VAL A 16 13.39 19.16 -28.72
N ALA A 17 14.61 19.64 -28.40
CA ALA A 17 15.50 18.90 -27.50
C ALA A 17 14.88 18.72 -26.08
N GLY A 18 14.26 19.75 -25.54
CA GLY A 18 13.53 19.66 -24.27
C GLY A 18 12.39 18.65 -24.29
N LEU A 19 11.58 18.64 -25.36
CA LEU A 19 10.52 17.66 -25.54
C LEU A 19 11.05 16.23 -25.71
N ALA A 20 12.18 16.06 -26.40
CA ALA A 20 12.82 14.77 -26.54
C ALA A 20 13.34 14.23 -25.20
N VAL A 21 13.93 15.08 -24.37
CA VAL A 21 14.37 14.73 -23.01
C VAL A 21 13.17 14.35 -22.13
N VAL A 22 12.11 15.16 -22.14
CA VAL A 22 10.86 14.85 -21.40
C VAL A 22 10.27 13.52 -21.87
N GLY A 23 10.24 13.29 -23.19
CA GLY A 23 9.76 12.02 -23.75
C GLY A 23 10.62 10.83 -23.31
N LEU A 24 11.95 10.98 -23.32
CA LEU A 24 12.86 9.93 -22.86
C LEU A 24 12.69 9.64 -21.35
N VAL A 25 12.64 10.68 -20.53
CA VAL A 25 12.35 10.55 -19.08
C VAL A 25 11.03 9.83 -18.88
N TRP A 26 10.01 10.18 -19.64
CA TRP A 26 8.68 9.57 -19.55
C TRP A 26 8.67 8.09 -19.96
N LEU A 27 9.51 7.67 -20.90
CA LEU A 27 9.65 6.28 -21.33
C LEU A 27 10.45 5.43 -20.34
N VAL A 28 11.45 6.02 -19.69
CA VAL A 28 12.36 5.29 -18.78
C VAL A 28 11.87 5.28 -17.33
N ALA A 29 11.14 6.32 -16.92
CA ALA A 29 10.66 6.44 -15.54
C ALA A 29 9.69 5.31 -15.18
N TRP A 30 9.88 4.78 -13.99
CA TRP A 30 8.92 3.86 -13.40
C TRP A 30 7.65 4.61 -13.01
N ARG A 31 6.54 3.92 -13.15
CA ARG A 31 5.22 4.40 -12.74
C ARG A 31 4.64 3.45 -11.73
N SER A 32 3.65 3.95 -11.00
CA SER A 32 2.87 3.11 -10.09
C SER A 32 2.37 1.88 -10.83
N PRO A 33 2.53 0.68 -10.26
CA PRO A 33 1.88 -0.50 -10.80
C PRO A 33 0.36 -0.30 -10.82
N PRO A 34 -0.35 -0.90 -11.77
CA PRO A 34 -1.80 -0.87 -11.80
C PRO A 34 -2.38 -1.55 -10.57
N PHE A 35 -3.57 -1.10 -10.15
CA PHE A 35 -4.38 -1.82 -9.17
C PHE A 35 -4.78 -3.18 -9.76
N TYR A 36 -4.68 -4.23 -8.96
CA TYR A 36 -5.26 -5.50 -9.32
C TYR A 36 -6.72 -5.54 -8.84
N HIS A 37 -7.62 -5.94 -9.71
CA HIS A 37 -9.05 -6.05 -9.41
C HIS A 37 -9.45 -7.52 -9.33
N ALA A 38 -9.40 -8.06 -8.11
CA ALA A 38 -9.84 -9.41 -7.84
C ALA A 38 -11.34 -9.45 -7.51
N PRO A 39 -12.06 -10.51 -7.87
CA PRO A 39 -13.37 -10.79 -7.29
C PRO A 39 -13.24 -11.05 -5.78
N PRO A 40 -14.31 -10.85 -4.97
CA PRO A 40 -14.27 -11.20 -3.56
C PRO A 40 -13.94 -12.69 -3.38
N ALA A 41 -12.99 -12.99 -2.48
CA ALA A 41 -12.67 -14.38 -2.15
C ALA A 41 -13.52 -14.89 -1.00
N THR A 42 -13.89 -16.18 -1.06
CA THR A 42 -14.47 -16.89 0.07
C THR A 42 -13.37 -17.67 0.76
N LEU A 43 -13.14 -17.37 2.04
CA LEU A 43 -12.10 -18.01 2.84
C LEU A 43 -12.72 -19.08 3.75
N PRO A 44 -12.19 -20.32 3.75
CA PRO A 44 -12.67 -21.39 4.63
C PRO A 44 -12.40 -21.11 6.11
N VAL A 45 -11.34 -20.34 6.38
CA VAL A 45 -10.93 -19.91 7.73
C VAL A 45 -10.87 -18.38 7.74
N PRO A 46 -11.39 -17.71 8.78
CA PRO A 46 -11.36 -16.27 8.86
C PRO A 46 -9.94 -15.73 8.99
N ILE A 47 -9.70 -14.53 8.43
CA ILE A 47 -8.48 -13.77 8.61
C ILE A 47 -8.34 -13.41 10.10
N LEU A 48 -7.13 -13.51 10.62
CA LEU A 48 -6.84 -13.19 12.01
C LEU A 48 -7.14 -11.72 12.30
N SER A 49 -7.94 -11.46 13.34
CA SER A 49 -8.27 -10.08 13.72
C SER A 49 -7.04 -9.32 14.22
N MET A 50 -7.09 -7.98 14.17
CA MET A 50 -6.02 -7.12 14.70
C MET A 50 -5.76 -7.42 16.19
N ALA A 51 -6.78 -7.53 17.01
CA ALA A 51 -6.65 -7.82 18.44
C ALA A 51 -5.93 -9.16 18.70
N ARG A 52 -6.20 -10.17 17.87
CA ARG A 52 -5.50 -11.46 17.97
C ARG A 52 -4.07 -11.35 17.49
N TYR A 53 -3.83 -10.61 16.40
CA TYR A 53 -2.48 -10.35 15.91
C TYR A 53 -1.64 -9.62 16.99
N ASP A 54 -2.19 -8.61 17.66
CA ASP A 54 -1.46 -7.86 18.69
C ASP A 54 -0.92 -8.77 19.80
N SER A 55 -1.67 -9.82 20.17
CA SER A 55 -1.22 -10.83 21.12
C SER A 55 -0.06 -11.71 20.63
N LEU A 56 0.19 -11.75 19.31
CA LEU A 56 1.22 -12.54 18.65
C LEU A 56 2.37 -11.71 18.09
N SER A 57 2.23 -10.39 18.06
CA SER A 57 3.12 -9.48 17.33
C SER A 57 4.59 -9.55 17.74
N GLN A 58 4.87 -9.96 18.99
CA GLN A 58 6.22 -10.11 19.51
C GLN A 58 6.81 -11.52 19.32
N SER A 59 6.00 -12.51 18.94
CA SER A 59 6.40 -13.92 18.90
C SER A 59 6.71 -14.46 17.52
N HIS A 60 6.38 -13.72 16.44
CA HIS A 60 6.64 -14.20 15.07
C HIS A 60 7.95 -13.67 14.50
N PRO A 61 8.63 -14.44 13.61
CA PRO A 61 9.86 -13.99 12.97
C PRO A 61 9.59 -12.83 11.99
N ARG A 62 10.63 -12.03 11.74
CA ARG A 62 10.61 -10.98 10.71
C ARG A 62 11.86 -11.12 9.84
N PRO A 63 11.73 -11.16 8.50
CA PRO A 63 10.47 -11.22 7.74
C PRO A 63 9.72 -12.54 7.97
N TYR A 64 8.36 -12.47 7.85
CA TYR A 64 7.46 -13.61 7.95
C TYR A 64 7.13 -14.15 6.55
N LEU A 65 7.22 -15.45 6.34
CA LEU A 65 7.00 -16.03 5.02
C LEU A 65 5.82 -16.99 5.04
N VAL A 66 4.85 -16.74 4.16
CA VAL A 66 3.78 -17.68 3.85
C VAL A 66 4.09 -18.33 2.50
N ARG A 67 4.11 -19.66 2.46
CA ARG A 67 4.31 -20.43 1.25
C ARG A 67 3.17 -21.43 1.11
N ALA A 68 2.40 -21.29 0.06
CA ALA A 68 1.29 -22.18 -0.20
C ALA A 68 1.20 -22.44 -1.71
N GLN A 69 0.60 -23.54 -2.08
CA GLN A 69 0.37 -23.92 -3.48
C GLN A 69 -0.82 -24.86 -3.59
N ASP A 70 -1.40 -24.91 -4.76
CA ASP A 70 -2.37 -25.90 -5.16
C ASP A 70 -1.99 -26.53 -6.52
N SER A 71 -2.95 -27.19 -7.18
CA SER A 71 -2.74 -27.76 -8.52
C SER A 71 -2.65 -26.71 -9.63
N SER A 72 -3.10 -25.47 -9.39
CA SER A 72 -3.13 -24.39 -10.37
C SER A 72 -1.87 -23.53 -10.33
N GLY A 73 -1.44 -23.10 -9.15
CA GLY A 73 -0.36 -22.16 -8.99
C GLY A 73 0.32 -22.20 -7.63
N ALA A 74 1.11 -21.19 -7.32
CA ALA A 74 1.86 -21.13 -6.07
C ALA A 74 1.95 -19.69 -5.54
N LEU A 75 2.05 -19.57 -4.23
CA LEU A 75 2.16 -18.30 -3.51
C LEU A 75 3.42 -18.28 -2.62
N LEU A 76 4.15 -17.18 -2.68
CA LEU A 76 5.09 -16.77 -1.65
C LEU A 76 4.74 -15.35 -1.21
N LEU A 77 4.19 -15.19 0.00
CA LEU A 77 3.95 -13.88 0.60
C LEU A 77 5.11 -13.56 1.55
N PHE A 78 5.87 -12.54 1.21
CA PHE A 78 6.99 -12.03 1.99
C PHE A 78 6.49 -10.90 2.90
N GLY A 79 6.28 -11.21 4.17
CA GLY A 79 5.87 -10.27 5.22
C GLY A 79 7.10 -9.54 5.76
N ALA A 80 7.35 -8.35 5.26
CA ALA A 80 8.53 -7.55 5.55
C ALA A 80 8.41 -6.73 6.84
N SER A 81 9.55 -6.37 7.42
CA SER A 81 9.67 -5.18 8.26
C SER A 81 9.96 -3.99 7.35
N HIS A 82 9.20 -2.89 7.52
CA HIS A 82 9.40 -1.73 6.65
C HIS A 82 10.79 -1.14 6.84
N THR A 83 11.52 -0.98 5.75
CA THR A 83 12.86 -0.40 5.72
C THR A 83 13.03 0.46 4.47
N ARG A 84 13.89 1.47 4.57
CA ARG A 84 14.42 2.23 3.43
C ARG A 84 15.94 2.16 3.36
N ASP A 85 16.53 1.28 4.15
CA ASP A 85 17.97 1.05 4.16
C ASP A 85 18.32 -0.03 3.11
N PRO A 86 19.05 0.33 2.02
CA PRO A 86 19.48 -0.64 1.01
C PRO A 86 20.39 -1.75 1.54
N SER A 87 21.00 -1.54 2.71
CA SER A 87 21.87 -2.52 3.37
C SER A 87 21.13 -3.49 4.28
N ASP A 88 19.83 -3.33 4.50
CA ASP A 88 19.04 -4.19 5.37
C ASP A 88 19.15 -5.68 4.93
N PRO A 89 19.53 -6.59 5.83
CA PRO A 89 19.71 -8.02 5.52
C PRO A 89 18.44 -8.70 4.96
N GLN A 90 17.23 -8.18 5.27
CA GLN A 90 16.00 -8.74 4.73
C GLN A 90 15.91 -8.61 3.21
N LEU A 91 16.56 -7.60 2.61
CA LEU A 91 16.58 -7.43 1.15
C LEU A 91 17.38 -8.52 0.44
N ALA A 92 18.49 -8.95 1.06
CA ALA A 92 19.24 -10.11 0.57
C ALA A 92 18.42 -11.40 0.69
N ARG A 93 17.62 -11.55 1.76
CA ARG A 93 16.67 -12.65 1.91
C ARG A 93 15.57 -12.59 0.85
N LEU A 94 14.97 -11.41 0.62
CA LEU A 94 13.95 -11.22 -0.40
C LEU A 94 14.45 -11.65 -1.79
N ARG A 95 15.68 -11.26 -2.17
CA ARG A 95 16.28 -11.66 -3.46
C ARG A 95 16.51 -13.18 -3.54
N ARG A 96 16.98 -13.82 -2.44
CA ARG A 96 17.14 -15.29 -2.41
C ARG A 96 15.82 -16.02 -2.57
N GLU A 97 14.76 -15.55 -1.86
CA GLU A 97 13.43 -16.11 -1.94
C GLU A 97 12.82 -15.94 -3.34
N TRP A 98 13.01 -14.77 -3.95
CA TRP A 98 12.60 -14.49 -5.33
C TRP A 98 13.25 -15.46 -6.31
N ASN A 99 14.57 -15.59 -6.24
CA ASN A 99 15.32 -16.46 -7.16
C ASN A 99 14.98 -17.94 -6.98
N ALA A 100 14.76 -18.40 -5.74
CA ALA A 100 14.38 -19.79 -5.47
C ALA A 100 12.92 -20.09 -5.86
N PHE A 101 12.04 -19.11 -5.74
CA PHE A 101 10.61 -19.28 -6.01
C PHE A 101 10.28 -19.24 -7.51
N HIS A 102 11.07 -18.54 -8.33
CA HIS A 102 10.83 -18.35 -9.77
C HIS A 102 9.41 -17.83 -10.06
N PRO A 103 9.05 -16.63 -9.61
CA PRO A 103 7.71 -16.08 -9.79
C PRO A 103 7.38 -15.84 -11.27
N THR A 104 6.07 -15.85 -11.58
CA THR A 104 5.54 -15.43 -12.88
C THR A 104 4.76 -14.12 -12.78
N ALA A 105 4.34 -13.73 -11.56
CA ALA A 105 3.72 -12.44 -11.27
C ALA A 105 4.18 -11.90 -9.90
N ALA A 106 4.20 -10.59 -9.76
CA ALA A 106 4.54 -9.91 -8.51
C ALA A 106 3.44 -8.94 -8.07
N VAL A 107 3.22 -8.86 -6.75
CA VAL A 107 2.34 -7.87 -6.15
C VAL A 107 3.02 -7.20 -4.97
N VAL A 108 2.83 -5.88 -4.83
CA VAL A 108 3.48 -5.06 -3.80
C VAL A 108 2.46 -4.21 -3.06
N GLU A 109 2.79 -3.84 -1.83
CA GLU A 109 2.01 -2.90 -1.03
C GLU A 109 2.17 -1.48 -1.56
N GLY A 110 1.08 -0.72 -1.55
CA GLY A 110 1.08 0.68 -1.92
C GLY A 110 1.32 0.96 -3.41
N ARG A 111 1.31 2.24 -3.71
CA ARG A 111 1.59 2.73 -5.05
C ARG A 111 3.01 3.27 -5.10
N LEU A 112 3.86 2.55 -5.81
CA LEU A 112 5.18 3.06 -6.14
C LEU A 112 5.00 4.25 -7.10
N GLY A 113 5.48 5.42 -6.72
CA GLY A 113 5.34 6.63 -7.52
C GLY A 113 6.32 6.70 -8.70
N PHE A 114 6.74 7.92 -8.99
CA PHE A 114 7.77 8.17 -10.00
C PHE A 114 9.15 7.75 -9.48
N LEU A 115 9.92 7.04 -10.31
CA LEU A 115 11.31 6.72 -10.05
C LEU A 115 12.09 6.73 -11.36
N LEU A 116 13.23 7.41 -11.38
CA LEU A 116 14.19 7.33 -12.48
C LEU A 116 15.21 6.23 -12.17
N PRO A 117 15.14 5.09 -12.85
CA PRO A 117 16.13 4.02 -12.68
C PRO A 117 17.53 4.58 -12.98
N TYR A 118 18.54 4.07 -12.28
CA TYR A 118 19.94 4.50 -12.30
C TYR A 118 20.26 5.84 -11.64
N LEU A 119 19.27 6.69 -11.34
CA LEU A 119 19.45 7.97 -10.63
C LEU A 119 18.86 7.94 -9.23
N MET A 120 17.89 7.08 -8.98
CA MET A 120 17.20 6.94 -7.71
C MET A 120 17.24 5.47 -7.28
N ASP A 121 17.54 5.21 -6.01
CA ASP A 121 17.52 3.85 -5.48
C ASP A 121 16.06 3.47 -5.13
N PRO A 122 15.53 2.37 -5.69
CA PRO A 122 14.17 1.94 -5.42
C PRO A 122 13.92 1.58 -3.94
N VAL A 123 14.92 1.19 -3.19
CA VAL A 123 14.79 0.88 -1.77
C VAL A 123 14.74 2.16 -0.93
N GLU A 124 15.60 3.14 -1.20
CA GLU A 124 15.57 4.43 -0.51
C GLU A 124 14.22 5.14 -0.71
N GLU A 125 13.64 5.02 -1.91
CA GLU A 125 12.37 5.65 -2.24
C GLU A 125 11.14 4.87 -1.75
N TYR A 126 11.13 3.54 -1.91
CA TYR A 126 9.94 2.71 -1.73
C TYR A 126 10.17 1.47 -0.85
N GLY A 127 11.32 1.39 -0.18
CA GLY A 127 11.61 0.29 0.72
C GLY A 127 11.70 -1.08 0.03
N GLU A 128 11.33 -2.10 0.75
CA GLU A 128 11.29 -3.49 0.29
C GLU A 128 10.35 -3.71 -0.91
N MET A 129 9.33 -2.88 -1.03
CA MET A 129 8.42 -2.90 -2.19
C MET A 129 9.11 -2.40 -3.45
N GLY A 130 10.00 -1.40 -3.31
CA GLY A 130 10.88 -0.93 -4.38
C GLY A 130 11.85 -2.01 -4.83
N ALA A 131 12.42 -2.78 -3.89
CA ALA A 131 13.28 -3.92 -4.20
C ALA A 131 12.54 -5.00 -5.01
N ALA A 132 11.33 -5.37 -4.59
CA ALA A 132 10.52 -6.35 -5.32
C ALA A 132 10.10 -5.86 -6.70
N ALA A 133 9.74 -4.58 -6.82
CA ALA A 133 9.41 -3.97 -8.11
C ALA A 133 10.60 -3.95 -9.06
N ALA A 134 11.81 -3.70 -8.54
CA ALA A 134 13.04 -3.77 -9.33
C ALA A 134 13.27 -5.18 -9.89
N LEU A 135 13.09 -6.20 -9.06
CA LEU A 135 13.21 -7.61 -9.48
C LEU A 135 12.16 -7.97 -10.54
N ALA A 136 10.90 -7.61 -10.33
CA ALA A 136 9.83 -7.88 -11.29
C ALA A 136 10.11 -7.23 -12.65
N ARG A 137 10.54 -5.97 -12.67
CA ARG A 137 10.89 -5.23 -13.88
C ARG A 137 12.10 -5.82 -14.60
N ALA A 138 13.14 -6.16 -13.83
CA ALA A 138 14.35 -6.81 -14.39
C ALA A 138 14.03 -8.18 -15.01
N SER A 139 13.05 -8.88 -14.47
CA SER A 139 12.58 -10.19 -14.98
C SER A 139 11.49 -10.06 -16.06
N GLY A 140 11.02 -8.85 -16.40
CA GLY A 140 9.94 -8.63 -17.35
C GLY A 140 8.58 -9.19 -16.91
N LEU A 141 8.36 -9.31 -15.60
CA LEU A 141 7.13 -9.90 -15.03
C LEU A 141 6.03 -8.86 -14.83
N PRO A 142 4.76 -9.29 -14.89
CA PRO A 142 3.63 -8.48 -14.45
C PRO A 142 3.83 -8.04 -13.00
N LEU A 143 3.60 -6.75 -12.74
CA LEU A 143 3.70 -6.15 -11.42
C LEU A 143 2.43 -5.37 -11.12
N TYR A 144 1.77 -5.67 -10.01
CA TYR A 144 0.54 -5.02 -9.55
C TYR A 144 0.69 -4.47 -8.15
N THR A 145 -0.14 -3.49 -7.78
CA THR A 145 -0.38 -3.20 -6.37
C THR A 145 -1.59 -3.99 -5.88
N TRP A 146 -1.43 -4.59 -4.70
CA TRP A 146 -2.54 -5.25 -4.01
C TRP A 146 -3.38 -4.30 -3.15
N GLU A 147 -2.93 -3.07 -2.96
CA GLU A 147 -3.75 -2.07 -2.26
C GLU A 147 -5.09 -1.89 -2.98
N PRO A 148 -6.21 -1.88 -2.26
CA PRO A 148 -7.48 -1.54 -2.87
C PRO A 148 -7.48 -0.09 -3.35
N ALA A 149 -8.28 0.20 -4.38
CA ALA A 149 -8.55 1.59 -4.76
C ALA A 149 -9.14 2.35 -3.57
N ARG A 150 -8.68 3.57 -3.33
CA ARG A 150 -9.08 4.35 -2.15
C ARG A 150 -10.58 4.60 -2.11
N GLU A 151 -11.18 4.81 -3.26
CA GLU A 151 -12.63 4.98 -3.41
C GLU A 151 -13.40 3.75 -2.93
N TRP A 152 -12.91 2.57 -3.27
CA TRP A 152 -13.51 1.30 -2.83
C TRP A 152 -13.42 1.14 -1.31
N GLU A 153 -12.25 1.40 -0.74
CA GLU A 153 -12.03 1.29 0.71
C GLU A 153 -12.91 2.29 1.48
N ILE A 154 -12.96 3.57 1.04
CA ILE A 154 -13.78 4.60 1.67
C ILE A 154 -15.27 4.24 1.61
N ALA A 155 -15.78 3.76 0.47
CA ALA A 155 -17.17 3.33 0.35
C ALA A 155 -17.51 2.26 1.39
N ARG A 156 -16.65 1.24 1.56
CA ARG A 156 -16.83 0.18 2.56
C ARG A 156 -16.71 0.68 4.01
N MET A 157 -15.90 1.70 4.25
CA MET A 157 -15.82 2.34 5.57
C MET A 157 -17.09 3.13 5.88
N LEU A 158 -17.69 3.78 4.90
CA LEU A 158 -18.94 4.54 5.03
C LEU A 158 -20.16 3.65 5.34
N ASP A 159 -20.11 2.37 4.99
CA ASP A 159 -21.14 1.39 5.36
C ASP A 159 -21.25 1.21 6.89
N SER A 160 -20.17 1.49 7.63
CA SER A 160 -20.07 1.19 9.07
C SER A 160 -19.81 2.41 9.95
N PHE A 161 -19.30 3.52 9.37
CA PHE A 161 -18.87 4.67 10.15
C PHE A 161 -19.39 6.00 9.58
N PRO A 162 -19.71 7.00 10.44
CA PRO A 162 -20.10 8.32 10.00
C PRO A 162 -19.03 9.02 9.15
N ALA A 163 -19.43 9.66 8.07
CA ALA A 163 -18.54 10.28 7.08
C ALA A 163 -17.49 11.23 7.69
N LYS A 164 -17.85 12.04 8.69
CA LYS A 164 -16.89 12.93 9.38
C LYS A 164 -15.77 12.17 10.09
N ARG A 165 -16.07 11.01 10.69
CA ARG A 165 -15.08 10.17 11.37
C ARG A 165 -14.17 9.47 10.34
N VAL A 166 -14.75 8.98 9.25
CA VAL A 166 -14.00 8.41 8.13
C VAL A 166 -13.06 9.46 7.52
N ALA A 167 -13.56 10.66 7.27
CA ALA A 167 -12.75 11.76 6.75
C ALA A 167 -11.60 12.11 7.71
N LEU A 168 -11.87 12.27 9.01
CA LEU A 168 -10.83 12.57 10.01
C LEU A 168 -9.73 11.50 10.01
N TYR A 169 -10.11 10.22 9.99
CA TYR A 169 -9.18 9.11 9.92
C TYR A 169 -8.28 9.18 8.68
N TYR A 170 -8.87 9.31 7.48
CA TYR A 170 -8.07 9.34 6.25
C TYR A 170 -7.22 10.59 6.11
N VAL A 171 -7.63 11.72 6.70
CA VAL A 171 -6.85 12.96 6.68
C VAL A 171 -5.67 12.88 7.63
N LEU A 172 -5.85 12.36 8.85
CA LEU A 172 -4.81 12.35 9.88
C LEU A 172 -3.89 11.12 9.82
N ARG A 173 -4.35 9.97 9.32
CA ARG A 173 -3.53 8.75 9.24
C ARG A 173 -2.16 8.93 8.59
N PRO A 174 -2.00 9.65 7.46
CA PRO A 174 -0.68 9.87 6.87
C PRO A 174 0.26 10.64 7.80
N TYR A 175 -0.25 11.59 8.56
CA TYR A 175 0.54 12.33 9.54
C TYR A 175 0.98 11.42 10.69
N PHE A 176 0.09 10.63 11.27
CA PHE A 176 0.41 9.68 12.33
C PHE A 176 1.48 8.68 11.91
N SER A 177 1.36 8.13 10.70
CA SER A 177 2.36 7.22 10.16
C SER A 177 3.70 7.92 9.85
N GLN A 178 3.67 9.20 9.43
CA GLN A 178 4.88 9.98 9.16
C GLN A 178 5.72 10.21 10.42
N LEU A 179 5.08 10.29 11.61
CA LEU A 179 5.79 10.51 12.87
C LEU A 179 6.81 9.41 13.19
N ARG A 180 6.65 8.21 12.64
CA ARG A 180 7.64 7.11 12.75
C ARG A 180 8.97 7.43 12.05
N PHE A 181 8.95 8.32 11.06
CA PHE A 181 10.11 8.74 10.27
C PHE A 181 10.57 10.15 10.61
N GLY A 182 9.89 10.81 11.54
CA GLY A 182 10.14 12.16 11.98
C GLY A 182 8.95 13.09 11.77
N ARG A 183 8.89 14.12 12.63
CA ARG A 183 7.81 15.11 12.57
C ARG A 183 8.02 16.04 11.37
N PRO A 184 6.99 16.28 10.54
CA PRO A 184 7.05 17.32 9.50
C PRO A 184 7.37 18.70 10.10
N ALA A 185 8.15 19.50 9.38
CA ALA A 185 8.48 20.87 9.80
C ALA A 185 7.23 21.77 9.93
N ASP A 186 6.23 21.51 9.09
CA ASP A 186 4.91 22.15 9.12
C ASP A 186 3.82 21.07 9.20
N PRO A 187 3.40 20.65 10.41
CA PRO A 187 2.33 19.66 10.59
C PRO A 187 1.00 20.10 9.99
N ASP A 188 0.65 21.37 10.09
CA ASP A 188 -0.63 21.91 9.62
C ASP A 188 -0.69 21.93 8.10
N GLY A 189 0.36 22.39 7.44
CA GLY A 189 0.48 22.34 5.98
C GLY A 189 0.46 20.91 5.45
N PHE A 190 1.14 19.98 6.13
CA PHE A 190 1.11 18.56 5.80
C PHE A 190 -0.32 17.99 5.84
N VAL A 191 -1.04 18.21 6.95
CA VAL A 191 -2.42 17.70 7.10
C VAL A 191 -3.39 18.42 6.17
N GLU A 192 -3.22 19.73 5.94
CA GLU A 192 -4.05 20.51 5.00
C GLU A 192 -3.95 19.96 3.57
N GLU A 193 -2.76 19.53 3.14
CA GLU A 193 -2.59 18.89 1.83
C GLU A 193 -3.44 17.61 1.73
N TYR A 194 -3.38 16.76 2.76
CA TYR A 194 -4.20 15.54 2.81
C TYR A 194 -5.69 15.85 2.95
N ARG A 195 -6.07 16.87 3.73
CA ARG A 195 -7.45 17.31 3.83
C ARG A 195 -8.03 17.64 2.45
N ARG A 196 -7.35 18.50 1.68
CA ARG A 196 -7.78 18.88 0.32
C ARG A 196 -7.90 17.68 -0.62
N LYS A 197 -6.99 16.71 -0.50
CA LYS A 197 -6.99 15.50 -1.34
C LYS A 197 -8.07 14.51 -0.92
N ARG A 198 -8.20 14.27 0.39
CA ARG A 198 -9.02 13.17 0.91
C ARG A 198 -10.50 13.53 1.04
N THR A 199 -10.82 14.79 1.27
CA THR A 199 -12.24 15.24 1.29
C THR A 199 -12.85 15.45 -0.11
N ARG A 200 -12.16 15.04 -1.17
CA ARG A 200 -12.71 15.00 -2.53
C ARG A 200 -13.27 13.63 -2.90
N TYR A 201 -13.01 12.62 -2.08
CA TYR A 201 -13.55 11.29 -2.34
C TYR A 201 -15.07 11.26 -2.12
N PRO A 202 -15.81 10.48 -2.95
CA PRO A 202 -17.25 10.34 -2.82
C PRO A 202 -17.69 10.00 -1.40
N GLY A 203 -18.64 10.75 -0.87
CA GLY A 203 -19.17 10.62 0.49
C GLY A 203 -18.37 11.32 1.58
N LEU A 204 -17.20 11.93 1.26
CA LEU A 204 -16.41 12.72 2.21
C LEU A 204 -16.43 14.23 1.90
N GLU A 205 -17.10 14.64 0.83
CA GLU A 205 -17.17 16.04 0.42
C GLU A 205 -17.79 16.91 1.51
N GLY A 206 -17.16 18.06 1.79
CA GLY A 206 -17.66 19.03 2.77
C GLY A 206 -17.61 18.59 4.24
N THR A 207 -17.15 17.38 4.55
CA THR A 207 -17.12 16.85 5.93
C THR A 207 -16.13 17.58 6.84
N LEU A 208 -14.98 18.00 6.29
CA LEU A 208 -13.92 18.75 7.00
C LEU A 208 -13.53 19.97 6.17
N PRO A 209 -14.28 21.08 6.26
CA PRO A 209 -14.10 22.25 5.37
C PRO A 209 -12.79 23.01 5.62
N SER A 210 -12.18 22.89 6.81
CA SER A 210 -10.97 23.63 7.18
C SER A 210 -10.16 22.87 8.25
N MET A 211 -8.93 23.33 8.51
CA MET A 211 -8.12 22.85 9.65
C MET A 211 -8.80 23.11 10.99
N ALA A 212 -9.46 24.27 11.15
CA ALA A 212 -10.25 24.58 12.34
C ALA A 212 -11.39 23.58 12.59
N ALA A 213 -11.98 23.02 11.52
CA ALA A 213 -12.99 21.96 11.65
C ALA A 213 -12.37 20.65 12.17
N ILE A 214 -11.13 20.32 11.79
CA ILE A 214 -10.37 19.19 12.33
C ILE A 214 -10.09 19.42 13.82
N ASP A 215 -9.55 20.57 14.18
CA ASP A 215 -9.26 20.92 15.58
C ASP A 215 -10.50 20.87 16.47
N SER A 216 -11.63 21.43 15.99
CA SER A 216 -12.90 21.39 16.72
C SER A 216 -13.46 19.98 16.87
N LEU A 217 -13.36 19.16 15.81
CA LEU A 217 -13.80 17.77 15.84
C LEU A 217 -12.94 16.95 16.81
N TRP A 218 -11.63 17.15 16.78
CA TRP A 218 -10.69 16.50 17.68
C TRP A 218 -10.94 16.86 19.14
N ALA A 219 -11.02 18.16 19.44
CA ALA A 219 -11.27 18.65 20.80
C ALA A 219 -12.57 18.11 21.39
N ARG A 220 -13.61 17.97 20.56
CA ARG A 220 -14.90 17.42 20.98
C ARG A 220 -14.85 15.91 21.21
N ASP A 221 -14.27 15.15 20.26
CA ASP A 221 -14.34 13.68 20.24
C ASP A 221 -13.24 13.02 21.09
N PHE A 222 -12.17 13.74 21.37
CA PHE A 222 -11.01 13.27 22.15
C PHE A 222 -10.67 14.20 23.32
N ALA A 223 -11.68 14.74 23.98
CA ALA A 223 -11.52 15.62 25.13
C ALA A 223 -10.60 14.97 26.20
N GLY A 224 -9.67 15.76 26.75
CA GLY A 224 -8.70 15.29 27.75
C GLY A 224 -7.55 14.46 27.20
N ARG A 225 -7.44 14.29 25.91
CA ARG A 225 -6.28 13.67 25.25
C ARG A 225 -5.36 14.72 24.61
N PRO A 226 -4.08 14.38 24.37
CA PRO A 226 -3.20 15.22 23.57
C PRO A 226 -3.83 15.59 22.23
N GLY A 227 -3.43 16.73 21.67
CA GLY A 227 -3.87 17.16 20.35
C GLY A 227 -3.46 16.15 19.26
N TRP A 228 -4.10 16.19 18.10
CA TRP A 228 -3.73 15.29 17.01
C TRP A 228 -2.27 15.51 16.54
N ARG A 229 -1.73 16.71 16.74
CA ARG A 229 -0.33 17.04 16.39
C ARG A 229 0.69 16.28 17.23
N GLU A 230 0.32 15.85 18.43
CA GLU A 230 1.12 15.07 19.38
C GLU A 230 0.77 13.58 19.41
N THR A 231 -0.25 13.16 18.63
CA THR A 231 -0.70 11.78 18.58
C THR A 231 0.04 11.02 17.49
N SER A 232 0.62 9.87 17.84
CA SER A 232 1.19 8.91 16.88
C SER A 232 0.36 7.62 16.84
N ASP A 233 0.58 6.79 15.83
CA ASP A 233 -0.03 5.46 15.74
C ASP A 233 0.84 4.35 16.36
N GLU A 234 1.97 4.70 16.96
CA GLU A 234 2.94 3.76 17.53
C GLU A 234 2.34 2.89 18.65
N TYR A 235 1.50 3.51 19.49
CA TYR A 235 0.84 2.83 20.61
C TYR A 235 -0.67 2.66 20.38
N GLY A 236 -1.09 2.69 19.12
CA GLY A 236 -2.48 2.64 18.72
C GLY A 236 -3.14 4.01 18.66
N LEU A 237 -4.28 4.07 17.99
CA LEU A 237 -5.04 5.32 17.81
C LEU A 237 -6.12 5.46 18.88
N PRO A 238 -6.47 6.70 19.28
CA PRO A 238 -7.47 6.92 20.33
C PRO A 238 -8.91 6.68 19.85
N GLY A 239 -9.74 6.15 20.76
CA GLY A 239 -11.18 6.02 20.58
C GLY A 239 -11.57 5.36 19.27
N TYR A 240 -12.57 5.89 18.59
CA TYR A 240 -13.07 5.32 17.33
C TYR A 240 -12.05 5.30 16.18
N LEU A 241 -10.94 6.04 16.28
CA LEU A 241 -9.87 5.95 15.27
C LEU A 241 -9.19 4.58 15.30
N HIS A 242 -9.16 3.92 16.46
CA HIS A 242 -8.71 2.54 16.58
C HIS A 242 -9.61 1.57 15.77
N ASP A 243 -10.93 1.72 15.89
CA ASP A 243 -11.89 0.88 15.18
C ASP A 243 -11.81 1.12 13.65
N LEU A 244 -11.67 2.39 13.25
CA LEU A 244 -11.47 2.75 11.85
C LEU A 244 -10.15 2.16 11.30
N PHE A 245 -9.08 2.20 12.08
CA PHE A 245 -7.80 1.60 11.72
C PHE A 245 -7.91 0.07 11.58
N ALA A 246 -8.57 -0.58 12.55
CA ALA A 246 -8.79 -2.02 12.51
C ALA A 246 -9.63 -2.43 11.29
N ARG A 247 -10.73 -1.71 11.00
CA ARG A 247 -11.58 -1.99 9.83
C ARG A 247 -10.86 -1.73 8.50
N SER A 248 -10.12 -0.62 8.39
CA SER A 248 -9.31 -0.32 7.20
C SER A 248 -8.29 -1.44 6.93
N ASN A 249 -7.60 -1.92 7.96
CA ASN A 249 -6.68 -3.04 7.80
C ASN A 249 -7.39 -4.35 7.43
N ALA A 250 -8.56 -4.63 8.01
CA ALA A 250 -9.34 -5.81 7.65
C ALA A 250 -9.75 -5.79 6.17
N LEU A 251 -10.24 -4.66 5.67
CA LEU A 251 -10.58 -4.49 4.24
C LEU A 251 -9.37 -4.69 3.33
N ARG A 252 -8.20 -4.21 3.75
CA ARG A 252 -6.95 -4.41 3.01
C ARG A 252 -6.52 -5.87 3.02
N ASP A 253 -6.65 -6.56 4.15
CA ASP A 253 -6.35 -8.00 4.26
C ASP A 253 -7.30 -8.84 3.40
N GLU A 254 -8.61 -8.55 3.44
CA GLU A 254 -9.63 -9.19 2.59
C GLU A 254 -9.29 -9.02 1.11
N HIS A 255 -8.88 -7.80 0.71
CA HIS A 255 -8.50 -7.51 -0.68
C HIS A 255 -7.19 -8.21 -1.07
N LEU A 256 -6.17 -8.21 -0.19
CA LEU A 256 -4.91 -8.91 -0.44
C LEU A 256 -5.16 -10.41 -0.63
N ALA A 257 -5.94 -11.04 0.25
CA ALA A 257 -6.30 -12.46 0.09
C ALA A 257 -6.95 -12.73 -1.26
N ALA A 258 -7.92 -11.90 -1.66
CA ALA A 258 -8.61 -12.02 -2.93
C ALA A 258 -7.65 -11.91 -4.13
N VAL A 259 -6.73 -10.93 -4.12
CA VAL A 259 -5.71 -10.74 -5.17
C VAL A 259 -4.81 -11.97 -5.28
N LEU A 260 -4.31 -12.48 -4.15
CA LEU A 260 -3.40 -13.61 -4.13
C LEU A 260 -4.06 -14.89 -4.65
N LEU A 261 -5.27 -15.18 -4.20
CA LEU A 261 -6.01 -16.37 -4.61
C LEU A 261 -6.42 -16.30 -6.09
N ASP A 262 -6.92 -15.17 -6.58
CA ASP A 262 -7.29 -15.02 -8.00
C ASP A 262 -6.09 -15.20 -8.94
N LEU A 263 -4.92 -14.70 -8.57
CA LEU A 263 -3.70 -14.90 -9.36
C LEU A 263 -3.24 -16.37 -9.34
N VAL A 264 -3.28 -17.03 -8.18
CA VAL A 264 -2.95 -18.47 -8.08
C VAL A 264 -3.92 -19.31 -8.89
N ASP A 265 -5.22 -19.05 -8.82
CA ASP A 265 -6.26 -19.74 -9.59
C ASP A 265 -6.06 -19.59 -11.12
N ARG A 266 -5.43 -18.49 -11.55
CA ARG A 266 -5.03 -18.26 -12.95
C ARG A 266 -3.75 -18.97 -13.37
N GLY A 267 -3.13 -19.73 -12.48
CA GLY A 267 -1.91 -20.50 -12.77
C GLY A 267 -0.61 -19.76 -12.47
N GLU A 268 -0.70 -18.60 -11.81
CA GLU A 268 0.50 -17.79 -11.52
C GLU A 268 1.29 -18.32 -10.30
N ARG A 269 2.59 -18.12 -10.37
CA ARG A 269 3.50 -18.25 -9.21
C ARG A 269 3.69 -16.85 -8.64
N VAL A 270 2.88 -16.51 -7.65
CA VAL A 270 2.76 -15.14 -7.13
C VAL A 270 3.79 -14.85 -6.07
N PHE A 271 4.67 -13.89 -6.31
CA PHE A 271 5.54 -13.33 -5.27
C PHE A 271 4.92 -12.04 -4.74
N ALA A 272 4.49 -12.04 -3.49
CA ALA A 272 3.86 -10.90 -2.86
C ALA A 272 4.73 -10.29 -1.77
N VAL A 273 4.76 -8.96 -1.68
CA VAL A 273 5.39 -8.23 -0.59
C VAL A 273 4.36 -7.37 0.12
N ALA A 274 4.28 -7.55 1.45
CA ALA A 274 3.41 -6.79 2.33
C ALA A 274 4.09 -6.63 3.70
N GLY A 275 3.58 -5.75 4.55
CA GLY A 275 4.02 -5.69 5.94
C GLY A 275 3.78 -7.02 6.67
N SER A 276 4.66 -7.38 7.60
CA SER A 276 4.63 -8.66 8.31
C SER A 276 3.29 -8.96 9.00
N SER A 277 2.60 -7.93 9.47
CA SER A 277 1.27 -8.07 10.08
C SER A 277 0.22 -8.65 9.12
N HIS A 278 0.26 -8.26 7.84
CA HIS A 278 -0.63 -8.79 6.81
C HIS A 278 -0.33 -10.28 6.58
N ALA A 279 0.93 -10.65 6.43
CA ALA A 279 1.34 -12.03 6.21
C ALA A 279 0.93 -12.96 7.37
N VAL A 280 1.18 -12.55 8.61
CA VAL A 280 0.78 -13.34 9.79
C VAL A 280 -0.73 -13.51 9.88
N LYS A 281 -1.50 -12.44 9.61
CA LYS A 281 -2.97 -12.50 9.69
C LYS A 281 -3.58 -13.38 8.61
N LEU A 282 -2.97 -13.45 7.45
CA LEU A 282 -3.48 -14.18 6.30
C LEU A 282 -3.04 -15.65 6.25
N ASP A 283 -2.00 -16.03 6.97
CA ASP A 283 -1.32 -17.32 6.86
C ASP A 283 -2.29 -18.51 6.87
N ALA A 284 -3.03 -18.68 7.97
CA ALA A 284 -3.97 -19.80 8.10
C ALA A 284 -5.09 -19.77 7.04
N ALA A 285 -5.59 -18.59 6.69
CA ALA A 285 -6.67 -18.43 5.72
C ALA A 285 -6.20 -18.79 4.29
N LEU A 286 -4.97 -18.38 3.91
CA LEU A 286 -4.41 -18.70 2.60
C LEU A 286 -4.07 -20.17 2.46
N HIS A 287 -3.50 -20.80 3.49
CA HIS A 287 -3.25 -22.24 3.48
C HIS A 287 -4.55 -23.02 3.34
N ALA A 288 -5.55 -22.73 4.16
CA ALA A 288 -6.84 -23.43 4.10
C ALA A 288 -7.55 -23.25 2.74
N ALA A 289 -7.47 -22.07 2.13
CA ALA A 289 -8.06 -21.79 0.84
C ALA A 289 -7.39 -22.60 -0.28
N LEU A 290 -6.06 -22.63 -0.33
CA LEU A 290 -5.30 -23.35 -1.37
C LEU A 290 -5.33 -24.88 -1.17
N GLU A 291 -5.37 -25.38 0.06
CA GLU A 291 -5.57 -26.79 0.35
C GLU A 291 -6.95 -27.31 -0.05
N SER A 292 -7.98 -26.45 0.01
CA SER A 292 -9.34 -26.80 -0.38
C SER A 292 -9.53 -26.92 -1.89
N GLY A 293 -8.65 -26.35 -2.71
CA GLY A 293 -8.65 -26.35 -4.18
C GLY A 293 -9.77 -25.51 -4.82
N PRO A 294 -9.63 -25.12 -6.08
CA PRO A 294 -10.66 -24.36 -6.79
C PRO A 294 -11.94 -25.21 -6.95
N GLY A 295 -13.08 -24.69 -6.49
CA GLY A 295 -14.40 -25.23 -6.76
C GLY A 295 -15.04 -26.11 -5.69
N ARG A 296 -14.48 -26.29 -4.51
CA ARG A 296 -15.16 -26.92 -3.38
C ARG A 296 -15.76 -25.87 -2.44
N GLY A 297 -16.94 -25.37 -2.84
CA GLY A 297 -17.86 -24.76 -1.88
C GLY A 297 -18.19 -25.81 -0.79
N PRO A 298 -18.62 -25.40 0.42
CA PRO A 298 -18.93 -26.34 1.49
C PRO A 298 -19.95 -27.34 0.99
N THR A 299 -19.55 -28.60 0.87
CA THR A 299 -20.50 -29.72 0.68
C THR A 299 -21.37 -29.73 1.93
N GLY A 300 -22.58 -29.19 1.80
CA GLY A 300 -23.59 -29.29 2.83
C GLY A 300 -23.77 -30.74 3.25
N ARG A 301 -23.60 -30.97 4.53
CA ARG A 301 -24.21 -32.08 5.26
C ARG A 301 -25.24 -31.52 6.22
#